data_2d3e278d274351cd5780e9c557a30991
#
_entry.id   2d3e278d274351cd5780e9c557a30991
#
_cell.length_a   1.000
_cell.length_b   1.000
_cell.length_c   1.000
_cell.angle_alpha   90.00
_cell.angle_beta   90.00
_cell.angle_gamma   90.00
#
_symmetry.space_group_name_H-M   'P 1'
#
loop_
_entity.id
_entity.type
_entity.pdbx_description
1 polymer ?
#
loop_
_entity_poly.entity_id
_entity_poly.type
_entity_poly.pdbx_seq_one_letter_code
_entity_poly.pdbx_strand_id
1 'polypeptide(L)'
;MKSPYAYIAIEGNIGAGKSTFAKILADHLGSDLMLEQFEENPFLKPFYEDPERYALSVELAFVSDRYRQLKQRLGARNLFRQKLIADYSFVKSMIFAKANLPAAEFKLFQTMFKLMEADVATPEVTAILHPSPEKIRAQIKARGRSYEQDITQEYLDKIASHYQQ
;
A
#
# COMPACT_ATOMS: atom_id res chain seq x y z
N MET A 1 -12.97 -17.62 14.55
CA MET A 1 -12.42 -18.59 13.57
C MET A 1 -10.91 -18.46 13.55
N LYS A 2 -10.13 -19.55 13.54
CA LYS A 2 -8.66 -19.47 13.46
C LYS A 2 -8.26 -19.48 11.98
N SER A 3 -7.65 -18.41 11.48
CA SER A 3 -7.05 -18.40 10.15
C SER A 3 -5.84 -19.36 10.11
N PRO A 4 -5.68 -20.19 9.08
CA PRO A 4 -4.47 -20.98 8.89
C PRO A 4 -3.25 -20.14 8.50
N TYR A 5 -3.48 -18.93 7.99
CA TYR A 5 -2.42 -18.05 7.46
C TYR A 5 -1.84 -17.14 8.53
N ALA A 6 -0.53 -16.94 8.48
CA ALA A 6 0.21 -16.13 9.43
C ALA A 6 0.35 -14.66 9.00
N TYR A 7 0.41 -14.38 7.70
CA TYR A 7 0.47 -13.01 7.17
C TYR A 7 -0.52 -12.85 6.01
N ILE A 8 -1.47 -11.92 6.18
CA ILE A 8 -2.49 -11.56 5.19
C ILE A 8 -2.36 -10.07 4.87
N ALA A 9 -2.26 -9.73 3.60
CA ALA A 9 -2.27 -8.35 3.14
C ALA A 9 -3.61 -8.00 2.47
N ILE A 10 -4.09 -6.78 2.73
CA ILE A 10 -5.27 -6.20 2.08
C ILE A 10 -4.78 -5.15 1.10
N GLU A 11 -5.10 -5.35 -0.17
CA GLU A 11 -4.68 -4.48 -1.26
C GLU A 11 -5.88 -3.85 -1.99
N GLY A 12 -5.62 -2.90 -2.84
CA GLY A 12 -6.62 -2.20 -3.63
C GLY A 12 -6.33 -0.71 -3.77
N ASN A 13 -7.14 -0.04 -4.55
CA ASN A 13 -6.96 1.36 -4.93
C ASN A 13 -7.03 2.33 -3.73
N ILE A 14 -6.64 3.58 -3.95
CA ILE A 14 -6.89 4.69 -3.03
C ILE A 14 -8.40 4.77 -2.78
N GLY A 15 -8.80 4.90 -1.52
CA GLY A 15 -10.22 4.94 -1.15
C GLY A 15 -10.96 3.59 -1.22
N ALA A 16 -10.27 2.46 -1.42
CA ALA A 16 -10.92 1.15 -1.48
C ALA A 16 -11.42 0.59 -0.14
N GLY A 17 -11.10 1.23 1.00
CA GLY A 17 -11.52 0.77 2.33
C GLY A 17 -10.58 -0.25 2.98
N LYS A 18 -9.35 -0.37 2.49
CA LYS A 18 -8.35 -1.34 2.97
C LYS A 18 -8.14 -1.32 4.48
N SER A 19 -7.87 -0.14 5.04
CA SER A 19 -7.56 0.00 6.48
C SER A 19 -8.76 -0.36 7.35
N THR A 20 -9.98 -0.02 6.92
CA THR A 20 -11.22 -0.40 7.61
C THR A 20 -11.41 -1.91 7.59
N PHE A 21 -11.26 -2.53 6.42
CA PHE A 21 -11.40 -3.98 6.27
C PHE A 21 -10.31 -4.73 7.05
N ALA A 22 -9.05 -4.25 6.99
CA ALA A 22 -7.94 -4.84 7.74
C ALA A 22 -8.18 -4.81 9.26
N LYS A 23 -8.72 -3.71 9.81
CA LYS A 23 -9.10 -3.60 11.23
C LYS A 23 -10.16 -4.63 11.61
N ILE A 24 -11.26 -4.68 10.86
CA ILE A 24 -12.36 -5.62 11.10
C ILE A 24 -11.85 -7.08 11.06
N LEU A 25 -11.03 -7.40 10.07
CA LEU A 25 -10.48 -8.75 9.91
C LEU A 25 -9.51 -9.10 11.05
N ALA A 26 -8.65 -8.16 11.45
CA ALA A 26 -7.71 -8.35 12.55
C ALA A 26 -8.44 -8.62 13.87
N ASP A 27 -9.46 -7.82 14.19
CA ASP A 27 -10.31 -7.99 15.37
C ASP A 27 -11.02 -9.35 15.36
N HIS A 28 -11.62 -9.73 14.21
CA HIS A 28 -12.32 -11.01 14.05
C HIS A 28 -11.40 -12.24 14.22
N LEU A 29 -10.16 -12.15 13.76
CA LEU A 29 -9.19 -13.23 13.81
C LEU A 29 -8.31 -13.22 15.08
N GLY A 30 -8.42 -12.17 15.92
CA GLY A 30 -7.52 -11.97 17.06
C GLY A 30 -6.06 -11.85 16.61
N SER A 31 -5.82 -11.07 15.57
CA SER A 31 -4.52 -10.93 14.91
C SER A 31 -3.92 -9.54 15.15
N ASP A 32 -2.61 -9.43 15.06
CA ASP A 32 -1.95 -8.14 15.01
C ASP A 32 -2.37 -7.38 13.75
N LEU A 33 -2.41 -6.05 13.86
CA LEU A 33 -2.73 -5.14 12.77
C LEU A 33 -1.51 -4.28 12.41
N MET A 34 -1.24 -4.14 11.13
CA MET A 34 -0.24 -3.21 10.60
C MET A 34 -0.88 -2.31 9.55
N LEU A 35 -0.89 -1.01 9.82
CA LEU A 35 -1.41 0.00 8.91
C LEU A 35 -0.27 0.80 8.29
N GLU A 36 -0.47 1.21 7.04
CA GLU A 36 0.47 2.06 6.32
C GLU A 36 0.58 3.45 6.95
N GLN A 37 1.81 3.90 7.20
CA GLN A 37 2.12 5.21 7.78
C GLN A 37 2.35 6.25 6.66
N PHE A 38 1.31 6.54 5.87
CA PHE A 38 1.43 7.45 4.73
C PHE A 38 1.55 8.93 5.13
N GLU A 39 1.06 9.33 6.31
CA GLU A 39 1.10 10.72 6.80
C GLU A 39 2.53 11.18 7.13
N GLU A 40 3.44 10.26 7.37
CA GLU A 40 4.85 10.55 7.63
C GLU A 40 5.65 10.80 6.34
N ASN A 41 5.08 10.52 5.15
CA ASN A 41 5.76 10.76 3.89
C ASN A 41 5.74 12.27 3.52
N PRO A 42 6.89 12.96 3.61
CA PRO A 42 6.93 14.42 3.40
C PRO A 42 6.68 14.83 1.95
N PHE A 43 6.75 13.88 1.00
CA PHE A 43 6.56 14.11 -0.42
C PHE A 43 5.12 13.84 -0.89
N LEU A 44 4.24 13.31 -0.04
CA LEU A 44 2.92 12.92 -0.46
C LEU A 44 2.05 14.11 -0.89
N LYS A 45 2.01 15.16 -0.08
CA LYS A 45 1.27 16.38 -0.43
C LYS A 45 1.91 17.08 -1.65
N PRO A 46 3.23 17.35 -1.69
CA PRO A 46 3.89 17.89 -2.87
C PRO A 46 3.65 17.07 -4.15
N PHE A 47 3.59 15.74 -4.06
CA PHE A 47 3.30 14.87 -5.19
C PHE A 47 1.93 15.14 -5.81
N TYR A 48 0.88 15.34 -5.00
CA TYR A 48 -0.43 15.66 -5.55
C TYR A 48 -0.51 17.07 -6.16
N GLU A 49 0.34 18.00 -5.74
CA GLU A 49 0.45 19.35 -6.29
C GLU A 49 1.28 19.38 -7.59
N ASP A 50 2.37 18.60 -7.67
CA ASP A 50 3.29 18.52 -8.82
C ASP A 50 3.81 17.08 -8.98
N PRO A 51 3.00 16.18 -9.61
CA PRO A 51 3.34 14.76 -9.74
C PRO A 51 4.64 14.53 -10.52
N GLU A 52 4.91 15.30 -11.58
CA GLU A 52 6.11 15.11 -12.40
C GLU A 52 7.39 15.32 -11.60
N ARG A 53 7.38 16.30 -10.71
CA ARG A 53 8.55 16.67 -9.91
C ARG A 53 8.77 15.71 -8.73
N TYR A 54 7.70 15.24 -8.10
CA TYR A 54 7.80 14.52 -6.82
C TYR A 54 7.53 13.02 -6.90
N ALA A 55 7.20 12.48 -8.09
CA ALA A 55 6.88 11.06 -8.24
C ALA A 55 7.98 10.13 -7.72
N LEU A 56 9.23 10.34 -8.12
CA LEU A 56 10.34 9.50 -7.65
C LEU A 56 10.55 9.63 -6.14
N SER A 57 10.51 10.86 -5.61
CA SER A 57 10.71 11.12 -4.18
C SER A 57 9.64 10.47 -3.31
N VAL A 58 8.36 10.56 -3.71
CA VAL A 58 7.25 9.97 -2.96
C VAL A 58 7.32 8.45 -2.97
N GLU A 59 7.67 7.84 -4.11
CA GLU A 59 7.77 6.38 -4.22
C GLU A 59 8.98 5.82 -3.46
N LEU A 60 10.13 6.52 -3.48
CA LEU A 60 11.31 6.15 -2.69
C LEU A 60 11.03 6.23 -1.19
N ALA A 61 10.33 7.27 -0.73
CA ALA A 61 9.93 7.38 0.68
C ALA A 61 9.00 6.22 1.07
N PHE A 62 7.96 5.94 0.28
CA PHE A 62 7.05 4.82 0.55
C PHE A 62 7.73 3.46 0.56
N VAL A 63 8.59 3.15 -0.40
CA VAL A 63 9.26 1.84 -0.43
C VAL A 63 10.19 1.67 0.76
N SER A 64 10.89 2.75 1.16
CA SER A 64 11.76 2.76 2.34
C SER A 64 10.97 2.50 3.64
N ASP A 65 9.86 3.22 3.84
CA ASP A 65 9.03 3.08 5.04
C ASP A 65 8.36 1.72 5.11
N ARG A 66 7.83 1.20 4.00
CA ARG A 66 7.26 -0.15 3.92
C ARG A 66 8.30 -1.21 4.23
N TYR A 67 9.50 -1.09 3.65
CA TYR A 67 10.61 -2.00 3.91
C TYR A 67 10.95 -2.04 5.40
N ARG A 68 11.19 -0.86 6.00
CA ARG A 68 11.51 -0.72 7.42
C ARG A 68 10.43 -1.33 8.31
N GLN A 69 9.18 -1.00 8.07
CA GLN A 69 8.04 -1.46 8.87
C GLN A 69 7.85 -2.98 8.77
N LEU A 70 7.93 -3.54 7.56
CA LEU A 70 7.82 -4.98 7.33
C LEU A 70 8.98 -5.75 7.96
N LYS A 71 10.20 -5.26 7.84
CA LYS A 71 11.39 -5.87 8.48
C LYS A 71 11.25 -5.88 10.00
N GLN A 72 10.83 -4.79 10.61
CA GLN A 72 10.65 -4.71 12.06
C GLN A 72 9.54 -5.65 12.55
N ARG A 73 8.38 -5.63 11.89
CA ARG A 73 7.21 -6.41 12.30
C ARG A 73 7.36 -7.90 12.03
N LEU A 74 7.90 -8.28 10.88
CA LEU A 74 8.02 -9.68 10.48
C LEU A 74 9.30 -10.33 11.00
N GLY A 75 10.38 -9.58 11.20
CA GLY A 75 11.59 -10.06 11.83
C GLY A 75 11.41 -10.48 13.30
N ALA A 76 10.55 -9.77 14.04
CA ALA A 76 10.22 -10.10 15.43
C ALA A 76 9.24 -11.29 15.59
N ARG A 77 8.53 -11.68 14.53
CA ARG A 77 7.47 -12.71 14.57
C ARG A 77 7.96 -14.13 14.84
N ASN A 78 9.22 -14.44 14.52
CA ASN A 78 9.78 -15.78 14.76
C ASN A 78 9.72 -16.23 16.23
N LEU A 79 9.57 -15.28 17.15
CA LEU A 79 9.51 -15.58 18.60
C LEU A 79 8.11 -15.96 19.09
N PHE A 80 7.01 -15.50 18.46
CA PHE A 80 5.67 -15.59 19.04
C PHE A 80 4.58 -16.19 18.14
N ARG A 81 4.85 -16.53 16.88
CA ARG A 81 3.86 -17.04 15.89
C ARG A 81 2.56 -16.21 15.83
N GLN A 82 2.66 -14.90 16.03
CA GLN A 82 1.51 -14.02 15.95
C GLN A 82 1.07 -13.84 14.49
N LYS A 83 -0.23 -13.86 14.25
CA LYS A 83 -0.82 -13.57 12.95
C LYS A 83 -0.79 -12.07 12.68
N LEU A 84 -0.61 -11.68 11.43
CA LEU A 84 -0.55 -10.29 11.01
C LEU A 84 -1.53 -10.04 9.88
N ILE A 85 -2.36 -9.02 10.06
CA ILE A 85 -3.16 -8.41 8.99
C ILE A 85 -2.55 -7.04 8.68
N ALA A 86 -2.26 -6.79 7.41
CA ALA A 86 -1.73 -5.50 6.96
C ALA A 86 -2.65 -4.89 5.89
N ASP A 87 -2.75 -3.56 5.83
CA ASP A 87 -3.50 -2.85 4.79
C ASP A 87 -2.65 -2.49 3.56
N TYR A 88 -1.49 -3.14 3.45
CA TYR A 88 -0.60 -3.09 2.29
C TYR A 88 0.32 -4.32 2.25
N SER A 89 0.90 -4.59 1.08
CA SER A 89 2.05 -5.48 0.90
C SER A 89 3.25 -4.70 0.33
N PHE A 90 4.43 -5.31 0.32
CA PHE A 90 5.61 -4.67 -0.28
C PHE A 90 5.44 -4.42 -1.78
N VAL A 91 4.73 -5.32 -2.47
CA VAL A 91 4.43 -5.22 -3.92
C VAL A 91 3.65 -3.96 -4.29
N LYS A 92 2.88 -3.37 -3.37
CA LYS A 92 2.22 -2.07 -3.58
C LYS A 92 3.19 -1.01 -4.10
N SER A 93 4.44 -1.01 -3.63
CA SER A 93 5.46 -0.06 -4.11
C SER A 93 5.72 -0.18 -5.61
N MET A 94 5.74 -1.40 -6.16
CA MET A 94 5.90 -1.61 -7.60
C MET A 94 4.69 -1.15 -8.41
N ILE A 95 3.48 -1.38 -7.89
CA ILE A 95 2.23 -1.00 -8.55
C ILE A 95 2.17 0.53 -8.73
N PHE A 96 2.43 1.28 -7.66
CA PHE A 96 2.41 2.74 -7.69
C PHE A 96 3.59 3.33 -8.47
N ALA A 97 4.80 2.80 -8.30
CA ALA A 97 5.95 3.24 -9.07
C ALA A 97 5.75 3.05 -10.58
N LYS A 98 5.17 1.92 -11.01
CA LYS A 98 4.85 1.66 -12.41
C LYS A 98 3.82 2.66 -12.96
N ALA A 99 2.86 3.08 -12.14
CA ALA A 99 1.88 4.08 -12.52
C ALA A 99 2.45 5.50 -12.59
N ASN A 100 3.38 5.85 -11.70
CA ASN A 100 3.78 7.22 -11.46
C ASN A 100 5.10 7.62 -12.11
N LEU A 101 6.03 6.67 -12.33
CA LEU A 101 7.38 6.98 -12.77
C LEU A 101 7.55 6.89 -14.28
N PRO A 102 8.33 7.81 -14.89
CA PRO A 102 8.83 7.64 -16.25
C PRO A 102 9.66 6.36 -16.38
N ALA A 103 9.76 5.82 -17.59
CA ALA A 103 10.38 4.52 -17.86
C ALA A 103 11.80 4.38 -17.29
N ALA A 104 12.63 5.43 -17.39
CA ALA A 104 14.01 5.40 -16.89
C ALA A 104 14.06 5.35 -15.35
N GLU A 105 13.26 6.16 -14.68
CA GLU A 105 13.14 6.18 -13.21
C GLU A 105 12.51 4.89 -12.70
N PHE A 106 11.49 4.38 -13.38
CA PHE A 106 10.88 3.10 -13.04
C PHE A 106 11.90 1.94 -13.11
N LYS A 107 12.76 1.91 -14.12
CA LYS A 107 13.81 0.89 -14.23
C LYS A 107 14.79 0.96 -13.06
N LEU A 108 15.20 2.15 -12.65
CA LEU A 108 16.04 2.35 -11.48
C LEU A 108 15.33 1.88 -10.19
N PHE A 109 14.10 2.32 -9.99
CA PHE A 109 13.25 1.91 -8.86
C PHE A 109 13.11 0.39 -8.78
N GLN A 110 12.84 -0.26 -9.91
CA GLN A 110 12.70 -1.72 -10.00
C GLN A 110 13.99 -2.44 -9.56
N THR A 111 15.15 -1.91 -9.91
CA THR A 111 16.44 -2.49 -9.47
C THR A 111 16.59 -2.42 -7.96
N MET A 112 16.29 -1.27 -7.35
CA MET A 112 16.31 -1.09 -5.90
C MET A 112 15.27 -1.96 -5.19
N PHE A 113 14.05 -2.00 -5.73
CA PHE A 113 12.97 -2.83 -5.19
C PHE A 113 13.37 -4.31 -5.10
N LYS A 114 13.95 -4.87 -6.15
CA LYS A 114 14.39 -6.28 -6.17
C LYS A 114 15.44 -6.60 -5.10
N LEU A 115 16.34 -5.67 -4.81
CA LEU A 115 17.32 -5.85 -3.73
C LEU A 115 16.66 -5.86 -2.35
N MET A 116 15.64 -5.02 -2.16
CA MET A 116 14.90 -4.94 -0.89
C MET A 116 13.92 -6.11 -0.71
N GLU A 117 13.26 -6.52 -1.80
CA GLU A 117 12.24 -7.58 -1.79
C GLU A 117 12.80 -8.91 -1.30
N ALA A 118 14.06 -9.22 -1.62
CA ALA A 118 14.73 -10.45 -1.20
C ALA A 118 14.75 -10.64 0.34
N ASP A 119 14.67 -9.54 1.07
CA ASP A 119 14.74 -9.50 2.54
C ASP A 119 13.37 -9.32 3.22
N VAL A 120 12.29 -9.21 2.47
CA VAL A 120 10.95 -8.94 3.00
C VAL A 120 10.07 -10.18 2.84
N ALA A 121 9.39 -10.55 3.92
CA ALA A 121 8.44 -11.67 3.85
C ALA A 121 7.23 -11.29 2.98
N THR A 122 6.81 -12.24 2.14
CA THR A 122 5.61 -12.12 1.31
C THR A 122 4.37 -12.56 2.10
N PRO A 123 3.21 -11.92 1.87
CA PRO A 123 1.95 -12.40 2.44
C PRO A 123 1.60 -13.78 1.89
N GLU A 124 1.06 -14.66 2.75
CA GLU A 124 0.53 -15.96 2.35
C GLU A 124 -0.79 -15.83 1.61
N VAL A 125 -1.53 -14.74 1.90
CA VAL A 125 -2.77 -14.37 1.21
C VAL A 125 -2.77 -12.88 0.98
N THR A 126 -3.13 -12.48 -0.25
CA THR A 126 -3.43 -11.09 -0.58
C THR A 126 -4.89 -10.99 -1.01
N ALA A 127 -5.68 -10.22 -0.26
CA ALA A 127 -7.06 -9.90 -0.60
C ALA A 127 -7.11 -8.54 -1.30
N ILE A 128 -7.60 -8.51 -2.53
CA ILE A 128 -7.69 -7.28 -3.32
C ILE A 128 -9.13 -6.75 -3.30
N LEU A 129 -9.33 -5.53 -2.82
CA LEU A 129 -10.63 -4.87 -2.77
C LEU A 129 -10.90 -4.13 -4.09
N HIS A 130 -12.02 -4.43 -4.72
CA HIS A 130 -12.47 -3.82 -5.98
C HIS A 130 -13.85 -3.15 -5.82
N PRO A 131 -13.98 -2.08 -5.04
CA PRO A 131 -15.23 -1.32 -4.97
C PRO A 131 -15.49 -0.56 -6.28
N SER A 132 -16.74 -0.20 -6.53
CA SER A 132 -17.08 0.62 -7.71
C SER A 132 -16.42 2.01 -7.65
N PRO A 133 -16.19 2.66 -8.80
CA PRO A 133 -15.63 4.01 -8.86
C PRO A 133 -16.41 5.02 -8.01
N GLU A 134 -17.75 4.93 -8.00
CA GLU A 134 -18.62 5.81 -7.21
C GLU A 134 -18.36 5.62 -5.71
N LYS A 135 -18.21 4.37 -5.26
CA LYS A 135 -17.89 4.06 -3.85
C LYS A 135 -16.51 4.57 -3.46
N ILE A 136 -15.52 4.42 -4.33
CA ILE A 136 -14.17 5.00 -4.11
C ILE A 136 -14.26 6.50 -3.92
N ARG A 137 -14.96 7.21 -4.81
CA ARG A 137 -15.16 8.66 -4.73
C ARG A 137 -15.85 9.08 -3.43
N ALA A 138 -16.92 8.39 -3.07
CA ALA A 138 -17.64 8.67 -1.83
C ALA A 138 -16.74 8.48 -0.60
N GLN A 139 -15.91 7.44 -0.58
CA GLN A 139 -14.98 7.18 0.52
C GLN A 139 -13.84 8.19 0.60
N ILE A 140 -13.25 8.61 -0.52
CA ILE A 140 -12.25 9.69 -0.58
C ILE A 140 -12.83 10.99 -0.03
N LYS A 141 -14.04 11.36 -0.47
CA LYS A 141 -14.75 12.55 0.00
C LYS A 141 -15.05 12.49 1.49
N ALA A 142 -15.58 11.37 1.98
CA ALA A 142 -15.92 11.17 3.39
C ALA A 142 -14.69 11.22 4.30
N ARG A 143 -13.53 10.73 3.84
CA ARG A 143 -12.26 10.77 4.56
C ARG A 143 -11.72 12.19 4.72
N GLY A 144 -12.00 13.09 3.78
CA GLY A 144 -11.77 14.53 3.90
C GLY A 144 -10.30 14.97 3.88
N ARG A 145 -9.36 14.15 3.40
CA ARG A 145 -7.95 14.57 3.23
C ARG A 145 -7.85 15.58 2.11
N SER A 146 -7.37 16.79 2.41
CA SER A 146 -7.37 17.91 1.46
C SER A 146 -6.63 17.58 0.15
N TYR A 147 -5.45 16.97 0.25
CA TYR A 147 -4.61 16.60 -0.90
C TYR A 147 -5.16 15.45 -1.76
N GLU A 148 -6.16 14.73 -1.27
CA GLU A 148 -6.82 13.65 -2.03
C GLU A 148 -8.10 14.10 -2.76
N GLN A 149 -8.65 15.27 -2.43
CA GLN A 149 -9.93 15.71 -2.98
C GLN A 149 -9.84 15.99 -4.49
N ASP A 150 -8.67 16.37 -4.99
CA ASP A 150 -8.41 16.69 -6.39
C ASP A 150 -7.89 15.49 -7.22
N ILE A 151 -7.83 14.30 -6.64
CA ILE A 151 -7.45 13.07 -7.37
C ILE A 151 -8.41 12.85 -8.53
N THR A 152 -7.87 12.77 -9.75
CA THR A 152 -8.67 12.57 -10.98
C THR A 152 -9.17 11.13 -11.09
N GLN A 153 -10.28 10.93 -11.80
CA GLN A 153 -10.78 9.57 -12.09
C GLN A 153 -9.78 8.80 -12.95
N GLU A 154 -9.16 9.48 -13.91
CA GLU A 154 -8.12 8.90 -14.77
C GLU A 154 -6.96 8.32 -13.96
N TYR A 155 -6.51 9.02 -12.91
CA TYR A 155 -5.46 8.51 -12.03
C TYR A 155 -5.92 7.28 -11.24
N LEU A 156 -7.14 7.28 -10.71
CA LEU A 156 -7.70 6.12 -10.01
C LEU A 156 -7.85 4.92 -10.94
N ASP A 157 -8.28 5.12 -12.18
CA ASP A 157 -8.41 4.06 -13.18
C ASP A 157 -7.05 3.51 -13.60
N LYS A 158 -6.05 4.38 -13.71
CA LYS A 158 -4.66 4.00 -13.97
C LYS A 158 -4.11 3.07 -12.86
N ILE A 159 -4.29 3.44 -11.60
CA ILE A 159 -3.88 2.58 -10.47
C ILE A 159 -4.66 1.27 -10.48
N ALA A 160 -5.98 1.31 -10.70
CA ALA A 160 -6.82 0.10 -10.76
C ALA A 160 -6.33 -0.88 -11.83
N SER A 161 -5.94 -0.39 -13.01
CA SER A 161 -5.44 -1.24 -14.10
C SER A 161 -4.15 -1.98 -13.73
N HIS A 162 -3.30 -1.39 -12.89
CA HIS A 162 -2.07 -2.03 -12.43
C HIS A 162 -2.29 -3.10 -11.35
N TYR A 163 -3.43 -3.06 -10.64
CA TYR A 163 -3.83 -4.13 -9.73
C TYR A 163 -4.39 -5.37 -10.46
N GLN A 164 -4.75 -5.24 -11.74
CA GLN A 164 -5.32 -6.33 -12.54
C GLN A 164 -4.27 -7.12 -13.36
N GLN A 165 -3.03 -6.67 -13.39
CA GLN A 165 -1.89 -7.30 -14.09
C GLN A 165 -1.14 -8.25 -13.15
#